data_ee83cd69137526c09ca54d3adb81b703
#
_entry.id   ee83cd69137526c09ca54d3adb81b703
#
_cell.length_a   1.000
_cell.length_b   1.000
_cell.length_c   1.000
_cell.angle_alpha   90.00
_cell.angle_beta   90.00
_cell.angle_gamma   90.00
#
_symmetry.space_group_name_H-M   'P 1'
#
loop_
_entity.id
_entity.type
_entity.pdbx_description
1 polymer ?
#
loop_
_entity_poly.entity_id
_entity_poly.type
_entity_poly.pdbx_seq_one_letter_code
_entity_poly.pdbx_strand_id
1 'polypeptide(L)'
;FAAISPRSLLSLELRFEQLLIDGAQLEVRRDASGRIFVAGLDFSGAEVGNGSDASDWFFAQREFVIRGGALRWTDEQRQAAPLALTDVQIVVRNGLRQHAFRLDATPPAEWGERFSATGQFTQPLLARRGDWRRWSGSAWASLPRADVRELRQHVSLPFELSEGVGALRGWVEFESGEARAVTVDMALRAVNLRLAANTDPLVVAEVEGRLIAQRSDEGMAIALQRFTFETGDNIRWPQGDMKLAWRQRDGQPASGGEFSAQRLDMALMAQVASRVPLGDALRKLLVELSPKGIVNAMTARWDGPLDELSRYDVKATFGGLSIKPELAGGAPD
;
A
#
# COMPACT_ATOMS: atom_id res chain seq x y z
N PHE A 1 -27.63 -4.71 23.52
CA PHE A 1 -27.33 -5.69 24.57
C PHE A 1 -25.95 -5.39 25.16
N ALA A 2 -25.86 -5.38 26.51
CA ALA A 2 -24.61 -5.14 27.20
C ALA A 2 -24.48 -6.18 28.33
N ALA A 3 -23.42 -6.99 28.32
CA ALA A 3 -23.04 -7.90 29.37
C ALA A 3 -21.92 -7.28 30.19
N ILE A 4 -22.22 -6.98 31.49
CA ILE A 4 -21.24 -6.33 32.39
C ILE A 4 -20.26 -7.38 32.89
N SER A 5 -18.98 -7.05 32.94
CA SER A 5 -17.95 -7.92 33.48
C SER A 5 -17.98 -7.97 35.01
N PRO A 6 -17.86 -9.14 35.65
CA PRO A 6 -17.69 -9.23 37.11
C PRO A 6 -16.51 -8.41 37.65
N ARG A 7 -15.50 -8.15 36.81
CA ARG A 7 -14.35 -7.31 37.17
C ARG A 7 -14.70 -5.83 37.34
N SER A 8 -15.84 -5.35 36.83
CA SER A 8 -16.34 -3.99 37.04
C SER A 8 -16.55 -3.70 38.54
N LEU A 9 -16.98 -4.69 39.28
CA LEU A 9 -17.23 -4.57 40.74
C LEU A 9 -15.93 -4.42 41.55
N LEU A 10 -14.82 -4.95 41.02
CA LEU A 10 -13.53 -4.93 41.72
C LEU A 10 -12.70 -3.68 41.35
N SER A 11 -12.89 -3.13 40.15
CA SER A 11 -12.07 -2.01 39.64
C SER A 11 -12.75 -0.64 39.76
N LEU A 12 -14.02 -0.57 40.15
CA LEU A 12 -14.87 0.64 40.11
C LEU A 12 -14.95 1.30 38.74
N GLU A 13 -14.62 0.54 37.68
CA GLU A 13 -14.70 0.96 36.28
C GLU A 13 -15.77 0.15 35.56
N LEU A 14 -16.56 0.81 34.72
CA LEU A 14 -17.55 0.13 33.87
C LEU A 14 -16.85 -0.67 32.78
N ARG A 15 -16.84 -2.01 32.93
CA ARG A 15 -16.26 -2.95 31.94
C ARG A 15 -17.32 -3.90 31.44
N PHE A 16 -17.35 -4.10 30.14
CA PHE A 16 -18.24 -5.03 29.47
C PHE A 16 -17.48 -6.28 29.01
N GLU A 17 -18.08 -7.45 29.23
CA GLU A 17 -17.63 -8.69 28.56
C GLU A 17 -18.04 -8.64 27.08
N GLN A 18 -19.23 -8.11 26.79
CA GLN A 18 -19.72 -7.92 25.44
C GLN A 18 -20.61 -6.67 25.37
N LEU A 19 -20.34 -5.80 24.42
CA LEU A 19 -21.19 -4.67 24.07
C LEU A 19 -21.64 -4.83 22.62
N LEU A 20 -22.94 -5.14 22.43
CA LEU A 20 -23.58 -5.29 21.13
C LEU A 20 -24.50 -4.10 20.87
N ILE A 21 -24.29 -3.44 19.72
CA ILE A 21 -25.10 -2.32 19.26
C ILE A 21 -25.62 -2.64 17.86
N ASP A 22 -26.94 -2.68 17.69
CA ASP A 22 -27.60 -2.86 16.41
C ASP A 22 -27.95 -1.50 15.82
N GLY A 23 -27.73 -1.32 14.51
CA GLY A 23 -28.10 -0.12 13.77
C GLY A 23 -27.30 1.15 14.15
N ALA A 24 -26.12 1.01 14.73
CA ALA A 24 -25.30 2.15 15.15
C ALA A 24 -24.97 3.07 13.97
N GLN A 25 -25.06 4.38 14.21
CA GLN A 25 -24.55 5.40 13.29
C GLN A 25 -23.23 5.95 13.84
N LEU A 26 -22.12 5.58 13.24
CA LEU A 26 -20.79 5.99 13.67
C LEU A 26 -20.28 7.13 12.81
N GLU A 27 -19.85 8.19 13.46
CA GLU A 27 -19.03 9.23 12.83
C GLU A 27 -17.58 9.04 13.25
N VAL A 28 -16.72 8.87 12.26
CA VAL A 28 -15.26 8.80 12.44
C VAL A 28 -14.65 9.95 11.67
N ARG A 29 -13.87 10.79 12.35
CA ARG A 29 -13.27 11.99 11.78
C ARG A 29 -11.79 12.04 12.08
N ARG A 30 -10.99 12.29 11.05
CA ARG A 30 -9.61 12.73 11.20
C ARG A 30 -9.56 14.24 11.00
N ASP A 31 -9.13 14.98 12.00
CA ASP A 31 -9.02 16.44 11.91
C ASP A 31 -7.77 16.88 11.09
N ALA A 32 -7.64 18.16 10.83
CA ALA A 32 -6.52 18.73 10.09
C ALA A 32 -5.15 18.50 10.75
N SER A 33 -5.11 18.26 12.06
CA SER A 33 -3.88 17.92 12.81
C SER A 33 -3.56 16.42 12.80
N GLY A 34 -4.42 15.58 12.20
CA GLY A 34 -4.27 14.12 12.14
C GLY A 34 -4.80 13.38 13.37
N ARG A 35 -5.53 14.05 14.27
CA ARG A 35 -6.19 13.40 15.41
C ARG A 35 -7.45 12.69 14.94
N ILE A 36 -7.71 11.50 15.52
CA ILE A 36 -8.84 10.66 15.17
C ILE A 36 -9.90 10.75 16.24
N PHE A 37 -11.13 11.06 15.83
CA PHE A 37 -12.31 11.09 16.69
C PHE A 37 -13.30 10.02 16.23
N VAL A 38 -13.85 9.28 17.21
CA VAL A 38 -14.90 8.29 16.98
C VAL A 38 -16.10 8.67 17.84
N ALA A 39 -17.24 8.94 17.23
CA ALA A 39 -18.44 9.43 17.91
C ALA A 39 -18.16 10.65 18.81
N GLY A 40 -17.30 11.56 18.37
CA GLY A 40 -16.90 12.76 19.14
C GLY A 40 -15.81 12.54 20.18
N LEU A 41 -15.43 11.31 20.50
CA LEU A 41 -14.38 10.97 21.45
C LEU A 41 -13.02 10.90 20.78
N ASP A 42 -11.98 11.44 21.41
CA ASP A 42 -10.61 11.43 20.89
C ASP A 42 -9.97 10.05 21.05
N PHE A 43 -9.61 9.43 19.91
CA PHE A 43 -8.94 8.13 19.82
C PHE A 43 -7.49 8.27 19.32
N SER A 44 -6.91 9.44 19.36
CA SER A 44 -5.58 9.69 18.76
C SER A 44 -4.43 8.97 19.45
N GLY A 45 -4.63 8.48 20.66
CA GLY A 45 -3.60 7.76 21.44
C GLY A 45 -2.40 8.63 21.82
N ALA A 46 -2.47 9.96 21.60
CA ALA A 46 -1.40 10.89 21.86
C ALA A 46 -1.58 11.61 23.20
N GLU A 47 -0.50 11.69 23.95
CA GLU A 47 -0.22 12.48 25.15
C GLU A 47 -1.22 12.46 26.32
N VAL A 48 -0.65 12.58 27.53
CA VAL A 48 -1.36 12.65 28.83
C VAL A 48 -2.34 13.84 28.84
N GLY A 49 -3.63 13.53 28.65
CA GLY A 49 -4.72 14.52 28.64
C GLY A 49 -6.04 13.81 28.30
N ASN A 50 -7.16 14.52 28.35
CA ASN A 50 -8.55 14.00 28.24
C ASN A 50 -8.85 13.06 27.04
N GLY A 51 -7.97 12.94 26.04
CA GLY A 51 -8.17 12.07 24.89
C GLY A 51 -7.72 10.62 25.08
N SER A 52 -6.89 10.35 26.07
CA SER A 52 -6.36 9.02 26.35
C SER A 52 -7.36 8.07 27.01
N ASP A 53 -8.32 8.60 27.72
CA ASP A 53 -9.25 7.82 28.53
C ASP A 53 -10.27 7.05 27.68
N ALA A 54 -10.72 7.62 26.56
CA ALA A 54 -11.69 6.99 25.67
C ALA A 54 -11.12 5.76 24.96
N SER A 55 -9.91 5.86 24.42
CA SER A 55 -9.24 4.74 23.76
C SER A 55 -8.84 3.65 24.78
N ASP A 56 -8.33 4.02 25.95
CA ASP A 56 -8.01 3.08 27.01
C ASP A 56 -9.27 2.33 27.50
N TRP A 57 -10.37 3.06 27.70
CA TRP A 57 -11.66 2.47 28.05
C TRP A 57 -12.15 1.50 26.96
N PHE A 58 -12.12 1.90 25.69
CA PHE A 58 -12.57 1.09 24.57
C PHE A 58 -11.78 -0.23 24.47
N PHE A 59 -10.46 -0.15 24.50
CA PHE A 59 -9.59 -1.33 24.42
C PHE A 59 -9.53 -2.14 25.74
N ALA A 60 -10.13 -1.63 26.83
CA ALA A 60 -10.37 -2.40 28.04
C ALA A 60 -11.60 -3.31 27.95
N GLN A 61 -12.54 -3.03 27.03
CA GLN A 61 -13.71 -3.89 26.80
C GLN A 61 -13.28 -5.17 26.10
N ARG A 62 -13.85 -6.32 26.47
CA ARG A 62 -13.45 -7.61 25.91
C ARG A 62 -13.94 -7.82 24.50
N GLU A 63 -15.21 -7.50 24.24
CA GLU A 63 -15.79 -7.60 22.90
C GLU A 63 -16.75 -6.43 22.65
N PHE A 64 -16.56 -5.82 21.48
CA PHE A 64 -17.43 -4.77 20.95
C PHE A 64 -17.95 -5.19 19.59
N VAL A 65 -19.26 -5.18 19.41
CA VAL A 65 -19.92 -5.62 18.18
C VAL A 65 -20.92 -4.57 17.70
N ILE A 66 -20.81 -4.21 16.43
CA ILE A 66 -21.83 -3.44 15.71
C ILE A 66 -22.41 -4.32 14.61
N ARG A 67 -23.73 -4.32 14.47
CA ARG A 67 -24.45 -5.02 13.41
C ARG A 67 -25.37 -4.07 12.66
N GLY A 68 -25.39 -4.19 11.32
CA GLY A 68 -26.29 -3.39 10.47
C GLY A 68 -26.16 -1.89 10.67
N GLY A 69 -24.97 -1.41 11.02
CA GLY A 69 -24.70 0.00 11.28
C GLY A 69 -24.42 0.79 10.01
N ALA A 70 -24.21 2.08 10.18
CA ALA A 70 -23.66 3.00 9.18
C ALA A 70 -22.41 3.68 9.77
N LEU A 71 -21.42 3.95 8.92
CA LEU A 71 -20.20 4.66 9.30
C LEU A 71 -19.93 5.79 8.32
N ARG A 72 -19.72 6.98 8.83
CA ARG A 72 -19.28 8.13 8.06
C ARG A 72 -17.84 8.47 8.42
N TRP A 73 -16.95 8.35 7.45
CA TRP A 73 -15.56 8.77 7.58
C TRP A 73 -15.37 10.15 6.97
N THR A 74 -14.81 11.08 7.74
CA THR A 74 -14.44 12.42 7.29
C THR A 74 -12.95 12.64 7.53
N ASP A 75 -12.23 13.04 6.48
CA ASP A 75 -10.79 13.27 6.52
C ASP A 75 -10.47 14.72 6.17
N GLU A 76 -10.39 15.56 7.21
CA GLU A 76 -10.08 16.99 7.04
C GLU A 76 -8.61 17.21 6.64
N GLN A 77 -7.70 16.33 7.08
CA GLN A 77 -6.28 16.44 6.74
C GLN A 77 -6.04 16.28 5.23
N ARG A 78 -6.83 15.43 4.57
CA ARG A 78 -6.73 15.20 3.13
C ARG A 78 -7.72 16.01 2.31
N GLN A 79 -8.64 16.70 2.97
CA GLN A 79 -9.77 17.38 2.31
C GLN A 79 -10.56 16.45 1.38
N ALA A 80 -10.61 15.16 1.72
CA ALA A 80 -11.31 14.15 0.95
C ALA A 80 -12.83 14.26 1.16
N ALA A 81 -13.59 13.89 0.13
CA ALA A 81 -15.05 13.77 0.26
C ALA A 81 -15.40 12.75 1.35
N PRO A 82 -16.42 13.00 2.19
CA PRO A 82 -16.81 12.04 3.23
C PRO A 82 -17.23 10.71 2.63
N LEU A 83 -16.66 9.61 3.17
CA LEU A 83 -17.03 8.26 2.78
C LEU A 83 -18.14 7.75 3.71
N ALA A 84 -19.29 7.43 3.13
CA ALA A 84 -20.43 6.84 3.84
C ALA A 84 -20.48 5.33 3.59
N LEU A 85 -20.31 4.52 4.63
CA LEU A 85 -20.42 3.07 4.58
C LEU A 85 -21.77 2.65 5.17
N THR A 86 -22.43 1.70 4.52
CA THR A 86 -23.69 1.10 4.95
C THR A 86 -23.52 -0.38 5.26
N ASP A 87 -24.51 -0.98 5.89
CA ASP A 87 -24.48 -2.40 6.30
C ASP A 87 -23.17 -2.77 7.01
N VAL A 88 -22.76 -1.88 7.93
CA VAL A 88 -21.50 -2.00 8.66
C VAL A 88 -21.62 -3.07 9.73
N GLN A 89 -20.69 -4.02 9.71
CA GLN A 89 -20.51 -5.01 10.75
C GLN A 89 -19.08 -4.86 11.29
N ILE A 90 -18.97 -4.56 12.56
CA ILE A 90 -17.69 -4.44 13.25
C ILE A 90 -17.66 -5.41 14.43
N VAL A 91 -16.58 -6.14 14.54
CA VAL A 91 -16.25 -6.95 15.72
C VAL A 91 -14.86 -6.59 16.18
N VAL A 92 -14.73 -6.10 17.40
CA VAL A 92 -13.43 -5.87 18.05
C VAL A 92 -13.33 -6.78 19.26
N ARG A 93 -12.24 -7.51 19.39
CA ARG A 93 -11.93 -8.38 20.52
C ARG A 93 -10.61 -7.98 21.15
N ASN A 94 -10.65 -7.74 22.45
CA ASN A 94 -9.48 -7.31 23.20
C ASN A 94 -9.13 -8.32 24.29
N GLY A 95 -7.89 -8.80 24.26
CA GLY A 95 -7.28 -9.60 25.31
C GLY A 95 -6.42 -8.77 26.25
N LEU A 96 -5.49 -9.40 26.94
CA LEU A 96 -4.55 -8.68 27.80
C LEU A 96 -3.60 -7.80 27.00
N ARG A 97 -3.12 -8.31 25.85
CA ARG A 97 -2.17 -7.65 24.96
C ARG A 97 -2.50 -7.86 23.48
N GLN A 98 -3.47 -8.70 23.18
CA GLN A 98 -3.87 -9.04 21.82
C GLN A 98 -5.18 -8.33 21.51
N HIS A 99 -5.22 -7.69 20.35
CA HIS A 99 -6.36 -6.97 19.84
C HIS A 99 -6.66 -7.46 18.44
N ALA A 100 -7.90 -7.79 18.17
CA ALA A 100 -8.32 -8.22 16.85
C ALA A 100 -9.55 -7.41 16.42
N PHE A 101 -9.62 -7.09 15.12
CA PHE A 101 -10.83 -6.49 14.58
C PHE A 101 -11.24 -7.17 13.28
N ARG A 102 -12.53 -7.11 12.98
CA ARG A 102 -13.13 -7.40 11.69
C ARG A 102 -14.12 -6.30 11.34
N LEU A 103 -14.05 -5.85 10.12
CA LEU A 103 -14.96 -4.89 9.50
C LEU A 103 -15.47 -5.49 8.19
N ASP A 104 -16.79 -5.57 8.04
CA ASP A 104 -17.44 -5.82 6.75
C ASP A 104 -18.36 -4.63 6.49
N ALA A 105 -18.30 -4.01 5.31
CA ALA A 105 -19.08 -2.82 5.00
C ALA A 105 -19.34 -2.68 3.51
N THR A 106 -20.39 -1.95 3.15
CA THR A 106 -20.79 -1.63 1.78
C THR A 106 -20.54 -0.15 1.53
N PRO A 107 -19.60 0.21 0.63
CA PRO A 107 -19.36 1.59 0.22
C PRO A 107 -20.47 2.08 -0.75
N PRO A 108 -20.51 3.36 -1.11
CA PRO A 108 -21.31 3.84 -2.23
C PRO A 108 -21.01 3.07 -3.52
N ALA A 109 -22.00 2.89 -4.39
CA ALA A 109 -21.90 2.03 -5.58
C ALA A 109 -20.79 2.46 -6.55
N GLU A 110 -20.51 3.76 -6.63
CA GLU A 110 -19.41 4.34 -7.41
C GLU A 110 -18.03 3.96 -6.88
N TRP A 111 -17.89 3.65 -5.59
CA TRP A 111 -16.64 3.24 -4.96
C TRP A 111 -16.34 1.77 -5.15
N GLY A 112 -17.37 0.94 -5.22
CA GLY A 112 -17.19 -0.48 -5.37
C GLY A 112 -18.27 -1.34 -4.73
N GLU A 113 -17.88 -2.56 -4.36
CA GLU A 113 -18.73 -3.55 -3.73
C GLU A 113 -18.39 -3.72 -2.24
N ARG A 114 -19.25 -4.46 -1.53
CA ARG A 114 -19.01 -4.84 -0.14
C ARG A 114 -17.59 -5.39 0.05
N PHE A 115 -16.89 -4.87 1.02
CA PHE A 115 -15.52 -5.27 1.33
C PHE A 115 -15.39 -5.81 2.75
N SER A 116 -14.29 -6.51 2.99
CA SER A 116 -13.92 -7.03 4.31
C SER A 116 -12.52 -6.57 4.68
N ALA A 117 -12.32 -6.24 5.95
CA ALA A 117 -11.00 -5.98 6.53
C ALA A 117 -10.88 -6.67 7.90
N THR A 118 -9.70 -7.18 8.20
CA THR A 118 -9.37 -7.79 9.49
C THR A 118 -8.00 -7.33 9.96
N GLY A 119 -7.75 -7.36 11.24
CA GLY A 119 -6.44 -7.10 11.80
C GLY A 119 -6.23 -7.80 13.12
N GLN A 120 -4.97 -8.11 13.40
CA GLN A 120 -4.51 -8.69 14.65
C GLN A 120 -3.27 -7.96 15.10
N PHE A 121 -3.30 -7.45 16.32
CA PHE A 121 -2.24 -6.61 16.87
C PHE A 121 -1.84 -7.07 18.26
N THR A 122 -0.60 -6.80 18.60
CA THR A 122 -0.03 -7.06 19.92
C THR A 122 0.50 -5.76 20.50
N GLN A 123 0.03 -5.45 21.70
CA GLN A 123 0.47 -4.31 22.48
C GLN A 123 1.80 -4.60 23.18
N PRO A 124 2.77 -3.67 23.21
CA PRO A 124 4.00 -3.79 24.02
C PRO A 124 3.69 -3.93 25.51
N LEU A 125 4.55 -4.61 26.27
CA LEU A 125 4.34 -4.95 27.68
C LEU A 125 4.03 -3.76 28.59
N LEU A 126 4.69 -2.64 28.37
CA LEU A 126 4.59 -1.44 29.22
C LEU A 126 3.81 -0.29 28.57
N ALA A 127 3.16 -0.55 27.41
CA ALA A 127 2.35 0.45 26.75
C ALA A 127 0.94 0.54 27.38
N ARG A 128 0.33 1.71 27.30
CA ARG A 128 -1.08 1.90 27.65
C ARG A 128 -1.97 1.17 26.64
N ARG A 129 -3.15 0.73 27.05
CA ARG A 129 -4.07 -0.02 26.17
C ARG A 129 -4.52 0.76 24.95
N GLY A 130 -4.77 2.05 25.11
CA GLY A 130 -5.19 2.94 24.05
C GLY A 130 -4.06 3.43 23.13
N ASP A 131 -2.80 3.11 23.42
CA ASP A 131 -1.64 3.52 22.64
C ASP A 131 -1.42 2.60 21.41
N TRP A 132 -2.43 2.51 20.55
CA TRP A 132 -2.47 1.65 19.37
C TRP A 132 -1.39 1.99 18.35
N ARG A 133 -0.86 3.22 18.38
CA ARG A 133 0.25 3.66 17.50
C ARG A 133 1.57 2.95 17.78
N ARG A 134 1.68 2.27 18.93
CA ARG A 134 2.87 1.47 19.30
C ARG A 134 2.67 -0.03 19.12
N TRP A 135 1.51 -0.44 18.61
CA TRP A 135 1.22 -1.86 18.43
C TRP A 135 1.95 -2.41 17.21
N SER A 136 2.25 -3.69 17.26
CA SER A 136 2.78 -4.47 16.14
C SER A 136 1.78 -5.54 15.76
N GLY A 137 1.71 -5.88 14.47
CA GLY A 137 0.75 -6.86 14.01
C GLY A 137 0.53 -6.82 12.51
N SER A 138 -0.61 -7.32 12.07
CA SER A 138 -0.96 -7.34 10.64
C SER A 138 -2.42 -7.00 10.41
N ALA A 139 -2.69 -6.42 9.26
CA ALA A 139 -4.02 -6.17 8.75
C ALA A 139 -4.16 -6.73 7.33
N TRP A 140 -5.36 -7.12 6.98
CA TRP A 140 -5.74 -7.62 5.67
C TRP A 140 -7.05 -6.98 5.23
N ALA A 141 -7.17 -6.70 3.93
CA ALA A 141 -8.40 -6.23 3.34
C ALA A 141 -8.65 -6.90 1.97
N SER A 142 -9.91 -7.12 1.64
CA SER A 142 -10.35 -7.63 0.35
C SER A 142 -11.47 -6.76 -0.20
N LEU A 143 -11.21 -6.18 -1.36
CA LEU A 143 -12.12 -5.34 -2.11
C LEU A 143 -12.41 -6.07 -3.44
N PRO A 144 -13.53 -6.80 -3.55
CA PRO A 144 -13.88 -7.57 -4.75
C PRO A 144 -13.99 -6.69 -6.00
N ARG A 145 -14.48 -5.48 -5.83
CA ARG A 145 -14.49 -4.39 -6.81
C ARG A 145 -14.24 -3.07 -6.11
N ALA A 146 -13.28 -2.32 -6.61
CA ALA A 146 -12.94 -0.98 -6.12
C ALA A 146 -12.68 -0.05 -7.30
N ASP A 147 -13.16 1.19 -7.22
CA ASP A 147 -12.74 2.28 -8.07
C ASP A 147 -11.53 2.97 -7.41
N VAL A 148 -10.40 2.90 -8.08
CA VAL A 148 -9.14 3.45 -7.55
C VAL A 148 -9.17 4.97 -7.46
N ARG A 149 -9.92 5.64 -8.33
CA ARG A 149 -10.11 7.10 -8.31
C ARG A 149 -10.64 7.56 -6.95
N GLU A 150 -11.59 6.81 -6.41
CA GLU A 150 -12.19 7.12 -5.12
C GLU A 150 -11.26 6.74 -3.96
N LEU A 151 -10.62 5.56 -4.03
CA LEU A 151 -9.69 5.10 -2.99
C LEU A 151 -8.49 6.04 -2.81
N ARG A 152 -7.94 6.62 -3.88
CA ARG A 152 -6.77 7.50 -3.82
C ARG A 152 -6.97 8.74 -2.96
N GLN A 153 -8.22 9.17 -2.77
CA GLN A 153 -8.53 10.31 -1.90
C GLN A 153 -8.16 10.03 -0.44
N HIS A 154 -8.13 8.74 -0.06
CA HIS A 154 -7.87 8.30 1.32
C HIS A 154 -6.50 7.64 1.51
N VAL A 155 -5.76 7.33 0.43
CA VAL A 155 -4.47 6.67 0.48
C VAL A 155 -3.40 7.51 -0.22
N SER A 156 -2.23 7.69 0.40
CA SER A 156 -1.06 8.29 -0.26
C SER A 156 -0.30 7.22 -1.00
N LEU A 157 -0.17 7.38 -2.31
CA LEU A 157 0.67 6.55 -3.15
C LEU A 157 1.91 7.35 -3.58
N PRO A 158 3.08 6.71 -3.76
CA PRO A 158 4.29 7.37 -4.24
C PRO A 158 4.25 7.68 -5.76
N PHE A 159 3.13 7.44 -6.41
CA PHE A 159 2.88 7.65 -7.83
C PHE A 159 1.44 8.14 -8.04
N GLU A 160 1.18 8.77 -9.17
CA GLU A 160 -0.18 9.20 -9.53
C GLU A 160 -0.95 8.03 -10.13
N LEU A 161 -2.09 7.69 -9.53
CA LEU A 161 -3.02 6.68 -10.01
C LEU A 161 -4.38 7.36 -10.17
N SER A 162 -4.74 7.75 -11.39
CA SER A 162 -5.91 8.59 -11.65
C SER A 162 -7.17 7.79 -11.92
N GLU A 163 -7.05 6.60 -12.51
CA GLU A 163 -8.17 5.74 -12.89
C GLU A 163 -7.80 4.27 -12.72
N GLY A 164 -8.82 3.43 -12.56
CA GLY A 164 -8.68 1.98 -12.47
C GLY A 164 -9.85 1.36 -11.71
N VAL A 165 -10.38 0.25 -12.20
CA VAL A 165 -11.47 -0.48 -11.53
C VAL A 165 -11.13 -1.96 -11.50
N GLY A 166 -11.37 -2.63 -10.38
CA GLY A 166 -11.17 -4.07 -10.26
C GLY A 166 -11.00 -4.57 -8.84
N ALA A 167 -10.45 -5.77 -8.71
CA ALA A 167 -10.26 -6.42 -7.43
C ALA A 167 -8.90 -6.10 -6.82
N LEU A 168 -8.90 -5.86 -5.52
CA LEU A 168 -7.71 -5.64 -4.71
C LEU A 168 -7.75 -6.49 -3.45
N ARG A 169 -6.62 -7.08 -3.06
CA ARG A 169 -6.41 -7.69 -1.76
C ARG A 169 -5.11 -7.17 -1.19
N GLY A 170 -5.17 -6.64 0.01
CA GLY A 170 -4.01 -6.02 0.67
C GLY A 170 -3.68 -6.68 1.98
N TRP A 171 -2.39 -6.84 2.26
CA TRP A 171 -1.84 -7.23 3.55
C TRP A 171 -0.83 -6.18 3.96
N VAL A 172 -0.90 -5.77 5.20
CA VAL A 172 0.05 -4.80 5.78
C VAL A 172 0.58 -5.36 7.09
N GLU A 173 1.88 -5.35 7.24
CA GLU A 173 2.56 -5.66 8.50
C GLU A 173 3.02 -4.37 9.17
N PHE A 174 2.73 -4.27 10.44
CA PHE A 174 3.05 -3.11 11.27
C PHE A 174 4.06 -3.50 12.36
N GLU A 175 5.02 -2.64 12.56
CA GLU A 175 5.93 -2.69 13.70
C GLU A 175 5.92 -1.33 14.39
N SER A 176 5.57 -1.33 15.68
CA SER A 176 5.47 -0.09 16.47
C SER A 176 4.60 0.99 15.81
N GLY A 177 3.47 0.58 15.19
CA GLY A 177 2.53 1.47 14.50
C GLY A 177 2.94 1.92 13.10
N GLU A 178 4.14 1.58 12.63
CA GLU A 178 4.61 1.88 11.29
C GLU A 178 4.43 0.68 10.35
N ALA A 179 4.02 0.95 9.10
CA ALA A 179 3.95 -0.08 8.07
C ALA A 179 5.36 -0.48 7.62
N ARG A 180 5.72 -1.76 7.82
CA ARG A 180 7.02 -2.35 7.44
C ARG A 180 6.94 -3.14 6.15
N ALA A 181 5.84 -3.82 5.92
CA ALA A 181 5.60 -4.55 4.68
C ALA A 181 4.18 -4.35 4.19
N VAL A 182 4.03 -4.22 2.89
CA VAL A 182 2.75 -4.14 2.21
C VAL A 182 2.77 -5.14 1.06
N THR A 183 1.76 -5.99 0.97
CA THR A 183 1.53 -6.88 -0.16
C THR A 183 0.16 -6.57 -0.75
N VAL A 184 0.10 -6.39 -2.06
CA VAL A 184 -1.16 -6.13 -2.77
C VAL A 184 -1.28 -7.09 -3.95
N ASP A 185 -2.31 -7.94 -3.95
CA ASP A 185 -2.77 -8.64 -5.14
C ASP A 185 -3.75 -7.72 -5.87
N MET A 186 -3.56 -7.57 -7.17
CA MET A 186 -4.39 -6.71 -8.00
C MET A 186 -4.82 -7.40 -9.29
N ALA A 187 -6.06 -7.11 -9.70
CA ALA A 187 -6.60 -7.39 -11.02
C ALA A 187 -7.45 -6.18 -11.41
N LEU A 188 -6.85 -5.24 -12.13
CA LEU A 188 -7.44 -3.94 -12.47
C LEU A 188 -7.57 -3.76 -13.97
N ARG A 189 -8.57 -2.97 -14.38
CA ARG A 189 -8.83 -2.58 -15.77
C ARG A 189 -8.95 -1.08 -15.90
N ALA A 190 -8.71 -0.58 -17.11
CA ALA A 190 -8.79 0.84 -17.45
C ALA A 190 -7.96 1.71 -16.48
N VAL A 191 -6.72 1.30 -16.26
CA VAL A 191 -5.81 1.97 -15.33
C VAL A 191 -5.07 3.09 -16.03
N ASN A 192 -5.07 4.26 -15.42
CA ASN A 192 -4.25 5.40 -15.85
C ASN A 192 -3.35 5.81 -14.69
N LEU A 193 -2.05 5.64 -14.88
CA LEU A 193 -1.05 5.92 -13.85
C LEU A 193 0.15 6.68 -14.44
N ARG A 194 0.78 7.48 -13.57
CA ARG A 194 2.07 8.13 -13.83
C ARG A 194 3.02 7.75 -12.70
N LEU A 195 4.08 7.03 -13.04
CA LEU A 195 5.00 6.44 -12.06
C LEU A 195 5.97 7.45 -11.45
N ALA A 196 6.28 8.53 -12.15
CA ALA A 196 7.09 9.65 -11.66
C ALA A 196 6.68 10.95 -12.36
N ALA A 197 7.03 12.11 -11.79
CA ALA A 197 6.66 13.42 -12.34
C ALA A 197 7.25 13.67 -13.76
N ASN A 198 8.40 13.06 -14.05
CA ASN A 198 9.10 13.19 -15.33
C ASN A 198 8.80 12.04 -16.29
N THR A 199 7.77 11.24 -16.08
CA THR A 199 7.37 10.14 -16.99
C THR A 199 6.05 10.46 -17.67
N ASP A 200 5.86 9.88 -18.88
CA ASP A 200 4.58 9.92 -19.57
C ASP A 200 3.53 9.07 -18.83
N PRO A 201 2.24 9.40 -18.96
CA PRO A 201 1.19 8.56 -18.43
C PRO A 201 1.21 7.16 -19.07
N LEU A 202 1.03 6.14 -18.25
CA LEU A 202 0.87 4.75 -18.67
C LEU A 202 -0.61 4.38 -18.60
N VAL A 203 -1.25 4.25 -19.76
CA VAL A 203 -2.63 3.80 -19.89
C VAL A 203 -2.62 2.29 -20.09
N VAL A 204 -3.18 1.57 -19.13
CA VAL A 204 -3.19 0.11 -19.08
C VAL A 204 -4.64 -0.38 -19.19
N ALA A 205 -4.90 -1.21 -20.20
CA ALA A 205 -6.22 -1.83 -20.37
C ALA A 205 -6.49 -2.86 -19.27
N GLU A 206 -5.52 -3.72 -18.98
CA GLU A 206 -5.58 -4.72 -17.90
C GLU A 206 -4.22 -4.85 -17.22
N VAL A 207 -4.23 -5.01 -15.90
CA VAL A 207 -3.05 -5.33 -15.09
C VAL A 207 -3.39 -6.36 -14.03
N GLU A 208 -2.56 -7.38 -13.92
CA GLU A 208 -2.67 -8.41 -12.89
C GLU A 208 -1.31 -8.69 -12.27
N GLY A 209 -1.31 -9.06 -11.00
CA GLY A 209 -0.09 -9.46 -10.31
C GLY A 209 -0.11 -9.17 -8.83
N ARG A 210 1.05 -9.41 -8.21
CA ARG A 210 1.31 -9.10 -6.80
C ARG A 210 2.43 -8.07 -6.72
N LEU A 211 2.16 -6.99 -5.99
CA LEU A 211 3.15 -6.01 -5.57
C LEU A 211 3.50 -6.25 -4.11
N ILE A 212 4.78 -6.27 -3.80
CA ILE A 212 5.28 -6.36 -2.43
C ILE A 212 6.21 -5.16 -2.23
N ALA A 213 5.99 -4.39 -1.17
CA ALA A 213 6.88 -3.33 -0.73
C ALA A 213 7.30 -3.61 0.71
N GLN A 214 8.61 -3.53 0.99
CA GLN A 214 9.18 -3.80 2.30
C GLN A 214 10.15 -2.69 2.67
N ARG A 215 10.01 -2.16 3.87
CA ARG A 215 10.93 -1.18 4.44
C ARG A 215 11.69 -1.82 5.59
N SER A 216 12.99 -1.63 5.63
CA SER A 216 13.88 -2.00 6.72
C SER A 216 14.71 -0.79 7.14
N ASP A 217 15.46 -0.91 8.23
CA ASP A 217 16.36 0.15 8.68
C ASP A 217 17.54 0.36 7.69
N GLU A 218 17.78 -0.60 6.80
CA GLU A 218 18.85 -0.54 5.79
C GLU A 218 18.36 -0.01 4.43
N GLY A 219 17.07 0.08 4.21
CA GLY A 219 16.51 0.55 2.95
C GLY A 219 15.13 0.01 2.63
N MET A 220 14.79 0.01 1.34
CA MET A 220 13.51 -0.39 0.83
C MET A 220 13.63 -1.39 -0.31
N ALA A 221 12.68 -2.30 -0.42
CA ALA A 221 12.56 -3.25 -1.51
C ALA A 221 11.14 -3.24 -2.08
N ILE A 222 11.05 -3.31 -3.42
CA ILE A 222 9.80 -3.51 -4.15
C ILE A 222 9.94 -4.74 -5.02
N ALA A 223 8.96 -5.62 -4.99
CA ALA A 223 8.89 -6.78 -5.87
C ALA A 223 7.54 -6.84 -6.59
N LEU A 224 7.57 -7.20 -7.85
CA LEU A 224 6.43 -7.56 -8.66
C LEU A 224 6.51 -9.07 -8.92
N GLN A 225 5.45 -9.80 -8.61
CA GLN A 225 5.37 -11.24 -8.81
C GLN A 225 4.21 -11.60 -9.72
N ARG A 226 4.44 -12.47 -10.66
CA ARG A 226 3.44 -12.88 -11.67
C ARG A 226 2.79 -11.66 -12.34
N PHE A 227 3.56 -10.60 -12.48
CA PHE A 227 3.08 -9.31 -12.97
C PHE A 227 2.96 -9.33 -14.48
N THR A 228 1.80 -8.94 -14.97
CA THR A 228 1.50 -8.79 -16.40
C THR A 228 0.61 -7.58 -16.61
N PHE A 229 0.71 -6.94 -17.74
CA PHE A 229 -0.19 -5.86 -18.15
C PHE A 229 -0.34 -5.79 -19.66
N GLU A 230 -1.45 -5.22 -20.09
CA GLU A 230 -1.71 -4.85 -21.48
C GLU A 230 -2.04 -3.36 -21.53
N THR A 231 -1.35 -2.60 -22.39
CA THR A 231 -1.60 -1.18 -22.56
C THR A 231 -2.74 -0.93 -23.58
N GLY A 232 -3.30 0.28 -23.57
CA GLY A 232 -4.33 0.67 -24.53
C GLY A 232 -3.86 0.67 -26.00
N ASP A 233 -2.54 0.75 -26.24
CA ASP A 233 -1.88 0.63 -27.55
C ASP A 233 -1.39 -0.80 -27.86
N ASN A 234 -1.97 -1.81 -27.20
CA ASN A 234 -1.75 -3.26 -27.39
C ASN A 234 -0.31 -3.75 -27.09
N ILE A 235 0.44 -3.06 -26.26
CA ILE A 235 1.70 -3.60 -25.72
C ILE A 235 1.35 -4.60 -24.63
N ARG A 236 1.74 -5.87 -24.79
CA ARG A 236 1.54 -6.92 -23.79
C ARG A 236 2.84 -7.23 -23.08
N TRP A 237 2.90 -6.87 -21.80
CA TRP A 237 4.00 -7.25 -20.94
C TRP A 237 3.83 -8.70 -20.49
N PRO A 238 4.79 -9.59 -20.81
CA PRO A 238 4.68 -11.00 -20.44
C PRO A 238 4.76 -11.18 -18.93
N GLN A 239 4.03 -12.15 -18.41
CA GLN A 239 4.08 -12.48 -17.01
C GLN A 239 5.50 -12.77 -16.54
N GLY A 240 5.91 -12.16 -15.43
CA GLY A 240 7.24 -12.35 -14.87
C GLY A 240 7.38 -11.75 -13.48
N ASP A 241 8.52 -12.07 -12.86
CA ASP A 241 8.91 -11.56 -11.56
C ASP A 241 10.04 -10.55 -11.71
N MET A 242 9.93 -9.45 -10.97
CA MET A 242 10.97 -8.41 -10.88
C MET A 242 11.11 -7.96 -9.43
N LYS A 243 12.33 -7.58 -9.04
CA LYS A 243 12.62 -7.03 -7.71
C LYS A 243 13.62 -5.90 -7.85
N LEU A 244 13.34 -4.81 -7.16
CA LEU A 244 14.22 -3.67 -6.97
C LEU A 244 14.42 -3.45 -5.47
N ALA A 245 15.65 -3.39 -5.02
CA ALA A 245 15.98 -3.07 -3.64
C ALA A 245 17.06 -1.99 -3.65
N TRP A 246 16.96 -1.03 -2.75
CA TRP A 246 17.99 -0.02 -2.57
C TRP A 246 18.29 0.18 -1.11
N ARG A 247 19.57 0.45 -0.82
CA ARG A 247 20.06 0.78 0.50
C ARG A 247 19.99 2.27 0.70
N GLN A 248 19.22 2.67 1.70
CA GLN A 248 19.03 4.08 2.04
C GLN A 248 18.82 4.18 3.56
N ARG A 249 19.61 4.96 4.25
CA ARG A 249 19.36 5.36 5.63
C ARG A 249 18.54 6.63 5.65
N ASP A 250 17.73 6.79 6.69
CA ASP A 250 16.87 7.95 6.84
C ASP A 250 17.65 9.27 6.68
N GLY A 251 17.16 10.13 5.78
CA GLY A 251 17.76 11.44 5.49
C GLY A 251 19.03 11.41 4.63
N GLN A 252 19.47 10.26 4.13
CA GLN A 252 20.64 10.14 3.25
C GLN A 252 20.23 9.69 1.84
N PRO A 253 20.99 10.06 0.80
CA PRO A 253 20.81 9.50 -0.54
C PRO A 253 21.05 7.99 -0.55
N ALA A 254 20.47 7.29 -1.55
CA ALA A 254 20.68 5.86 -1.69
C ALA A 254 22.17 5.53 -1.88
N SER A 255 22.67 4.59 -1.12
CA SER A 255 24.09 4.17 -1.14
C SER A 255 24.38 3.02 -2.10
N GLY A 256 23.36 2.53 -2.80
CA GLY A 256 23.45 1.44 -3.77
C GLY A 256 22.15 0.62 -3.82
N GLY A 257 22.15 -0.43 -4.65
CA GLY A 257 20.97 -1.27 -4.77
C GLY A 257 21.20 -2.56 -5.55
N GLU A 258 20.11 -3.28 -5.71
CA GLU A 258 20.03 -4.51 -6.49
C GLU A 258 18.74 -4.53 -7.30
N PHE A 259 18.85 -4.90 -8.56
CA PHE A 259 17.71 -5.19 -9.43
C PHE A 259 17.80 -6.63 -9.91
N SER A 260 16.68 -7.33 -9.95
CA SER A 260 16.58 -8.64 -10.57
C SER A 260 15.29 -8.76 -11.37
N ALA A 261 15.38 -9.47 -12.51
CA ALA A 261 14.23 -9.77 -13.34
C ALA A 261 14.38 -11.18 -13.92
N GLN A 262 13.29 -11.94 -13.87
CA GLN A 262 13.26 -13.29 -14.41
C GLN A 262 13.33 -13.25 -15.94
N ARG A 263 12.61 -12.32 -16.56
CA ARG A 263 12.55 -12.14 -18.01
C ARG A 263 12.23 -10.69 -18.36
N LEU A 264 13.00 -10.10 -19.27
CA LEU A 264 12.75 -8.78 -19.83
C LEU A 264 12.74 -8.88 -21.36
N ASP A 265 11.68 -8.42 -21.98
CA ASP A 265 11.62 -8.19 -23.42
C ASP A 265 12.16 -6.79 -23.73
N MET A 266 13.28 -6.74 -24.40
CA MET A 266 13.98 -5.47 -24.66
C MET A 266 13.21 -4.57 -25.62
N ALA A 267 12.45 -5.14 -26.55
CA ALA A 267 11.62 -4.35 -27.46
C ALA A 267 10.44 -3.71 -26.70
N LEU A 268 9.81 -4.44 -25.79
CA LEU A 268 8.77 -3.90 -24.92
C LEU A 268 9.32 -2.86 -23.94
N MET A 269 10.51 -3.11 -23.37
CA MET A 269 11.20 -2.12 -22.53
C MET A 269 11.43 -0.80 -23.25
N ALA A 270 11.89 -0.85 -24.50
CA ALA A 270 12.09 0.36 -25.31
C ALA A 270 10.76 1.10 -25.56
N GLN A 271 9.67 0.38 -25.80
CA GLN A 271 8.34 0.97 -26.02
C GLN A 271 7.76 1.66 -24.79
N VAL A 272 8.03 1.15 -23.59
CA VAL A 272 7.55 1.75 -22.34
C VAL A 272 8.57 2.66 -21.65
N ALA A 273 9.75 2.86 -22.25
CA ALA A 273 10.88 3.55 -21.61
C ALA A 273 10.55 4.98 -21.14
N SER A 274 9.69 5.72 -21.84
CA SER A 274 9.26 7.07 -21.44
C SER A 274 8.24 7.05 -20.31
N ARG A 275 7.57 5.91 -20.08
CA ARG A 275 6.46 5.75 -19.13
C ARG A 275 6.92 5.17 -17.78
N VAL A 276 8.16 4.66 -17.70
CA VAL A 276 8.72 4.07 -16.47
C VAL A 276 9.86 4.93 -15.92
N PRO A 277 10.11 4.95 -14.62
CA PRO A 277 11.11 5.81 -13.98
C PRO A 277 12.52 5.25 -14.13
N LEU A 278 12.98 5.17 -15.38
CA LEU A 278 14.36 4.87 -15.74
C LEU A 278 15.21 6.15 -15.66
N GLY A 279 16.45 6.04 -15.24
CA GLY A 279 17.41 7.15 -15.35
C GLY A 279 17.56 7.62 -16.80
N ASP A 280 17.88 8.90 -17.00
CA ASP A 280 17.93 9.51 -18.35
C ASP A 280 18.90 8.80 -19.30
N ALA A 281 20.05 8.34 -18.79
CA ALA A 281 21.03 7.59 -19.57
C ALA A 281 20.46 6.28 -20.10
N LEU A 282 19.78 5.49 -19.25
CA LEU A 282 19.19 4.21 -19.65
C LEU A 282 18.00 4.41 -20.60
N ARG A 283 17.19 5.44 -20.36
CA ARG A 283 16.07 5.80 -21.26
C ARG A 283 16.58 6.16 -22.66
N LYS A 284 17.58 7.04 -22.76
CA LYS A 284 18.21 7.39 -24.05
C LYS A 284 18.74 6.17 -24.76
N LEU A 285 19.47 5.32 -24.06
CA LEU A 285 20.06 4.10 -24.63
C LEU A 285 18.98 3.14 -25.17
N LEU A 286 17.87 2.95 -24.46
CA LEU A 286 16.76 2.11 -24.92
C LEU A 286 16.07 2.70 -26.16
N VAL A 287 15.90 4.01 -26.22
CA VAL A 287 15.27 4.69 -27.37
C VAL A 287 16.18 4.70 -28.60
N GLU A 288 17.45 5.09 -28.44
CA GLU A 288 18.43 5.24 -29.54
C GLU A 288 18.83 3.88 -30.13
N LEU A 289 19.20 2.93 -29.31
CA LEU A 289 19.60 1.60 -29.76
C LEU A 289 18.45 0.71 -30.18
N SER A 290 17.20 1.02 -29.72
CA SER A 290 16.00 0.22 -29.99
C SER A 290 16.27 -1.28 -29.91
N PRO A 291 16.77 -1.78 -28.76
CA PRO A 291 17.20 -3.16 -28.62
C PRO A 291 16.02 -4.12 -28.77
N LYS A 292 16.29 -5.28 -29.36
CA LYS A 292 15.33 -6.40 -29.50
C LYS A 292 15.94 -7.63 -28.88
N GLY A 293 15.11 -8.56 -28.42
CA GLY A 293 15.53 -9.82 -27.82
C GLY A 293 15.07 -9.94 -26.39
N ILE A 294 15.39 -11.08 -25.80
CA ILE A 294 14.98 -11.42 -24.43
C ILE A 294 16.21 -11.46 -23.52
N VAL A 295 16.11 -10.82 -22.39
CA VAL A 295 17.07 -10.93 -21.27
C VAL A 295 16.45 -11.81 -20.21
N ASN A 296 17.10 -12.91 -19.85
CA ASN A 296 16.66 -13.84 -18.84
C ASN A 296 17.58 -13.85 -17.63
N ALA A 297 17.01 -14.11 -16.45
CA ALA A 297 17.72 -14.23 -15.18
C ALA A 297 18.69 -13.05 -14.93
N MET A 298 18.23 -11.84 -15.22
CA MET A 298 19.02 -10.63 -15.00
C MET A 298 19.17 -10.34 -13.52
N THR A 299 20.40 -10.05 -13.11
CA THR A 299 20.72 -9.44 -11.80
C THR A 299 21.70 -8.29 -12.04
N ALA A 300 21.39 -7.14 -11.42
CA ALA A 300 22.25 -5.97 -11.46
C ALA A 300 22.44 -5.49 -10.02
N ARG A 301 23.68 -5.22 -9.63
CA ARG A 301 24.05 -4.64 -8.34
C ARG A 301 24.88 -3.40 -8.59
N TRP A 302 24.68 -2.41 -7.76
CA TRP A 302 25.45 -1.17 -7.85
C TRP A 302 25.71 -0.57 -6.48
N ASP A 303 26.78 0.22 -6.40
CA ASP A 303 27.13 1.07 -5.28
C ASP A 303 27.09 2.54 -5.73
N GLY A 304 26.62 3.41 -4.83
CA GLY A 304 26.39 4.82 -5.08
C GLY A 304 24.94 5.11 -5.53
N PRO A 305 24.58 6.41 -5.64
CA PRO A 305 23.33 6.84 -6.24
C PRO A 305 23.23 6.43 -7.72
N LEU A 306 22.02 6.24 -8.24
CA LEU A 306 21.82 5.85 -9.65
C LEU A 306 22.42 6.84 -10.67
N ASP A 307 22.55 8.10 -10.30
CA ASP A 307 23.11 9.16 -11.14
C ASP A 307 24.65 9.22 -11.08
N GLU A 308 25.26 8.61 -10.02
CA GLU A 308 26.71 8.61 -9.79
C GLU A 308 27.17 7.22 -9.33
N LEU A 309 27.07 6.23 -10.23
CA LEU A 309 27.48 4.85 -9.94
C LEU A 309 29.01 4.77 -9.72
N SER A 310 29.41 4.32 -8.53
CA SER A 310 30.82 4.07 -8.21
C SER A 310 31.28 2.66 -8.62
N ARG A 311 30.36 1.70 -8.60
CA ARG A 311 30.59 0.30 -8.98
C ARG A 311 29.29 -0.31 -9.47
N TYR A 312 29.37 -1.19 -10.48
CA TYR A 312 28.23 -2.02 -10.88
C TYR A 312 28.67 -3.42 -11.30
N ASP A 313 27.80 -4.40 -11.10
CA ASP A 313 27.93 -5.80 -11.57
C ASP A 313 26.59 -6.20 -12.20
N VAL A 314 26.62 -6.62 -13.44
CA VAL A 314 25.41 -7.04 -14.18
C VAL A 314 25.65 -8.43 -14.74
N LYS A 315 24.73 -9.35 -14.44
CA LYS A 315 24.71 -10.71 -14.96
C LYS A 315 23.36 -10.98 -15.62
N ALA A 316 23.38 -11.51 -16.83
CA ALA A 316 22.16 -11.85 -17.54
C ALA A 316 22.45 -12.89 -18.62
N THR A 317 21.42 -13.62 -19.04
CA THR A 317 21.46 -14.49 -20.22
C THR A 317 20.66 -13.84 -21.33
N PHE A 318 21.26 -13.74 -22.52
CA PHE A 318 20.64 -13.06 -23.66
C PHE A 318 20.17 -14.09 -24.70
N GLY A 319 18.97 -13.88 -25.25
CA GLY A 319 18.41 -14.63 -26.35
C GLY A 319 18.02 -13.71 -27.52
N GLY A 320 18.64 -13.88 -28.65
CA GLY A 320 18.31 -13.15 -29.88
C GLY A 320 18.50 -11.63 -29.75
N LEU A 321 19.51 -11.19 -28.99
CA LEU A 321 19.78 -9.77 -28.81
C LEU A 321 20.24 -9.13 -30.12
N SER A 322 19.56 -8.06 -30.54
CA SER A 322 19.98 -7.20 -31.64
C SER A 322 19.77 -5.74 -31.27
N ILE A 323 20.62 -4.87 -31.73
CA ILE A 323 20.57 -3.42 -31.60
C ILE A 323 20.62 -2.78 -32.96
N LYS A 324 20.01 -1.62 -33.15
CA LYS A 324 20.24 -0.82 -34.36
C LYS A 324 21.69 -0.33 -34.30
N PRO A 325 22.50 -0.57 -35.35
CA PRO A 325 23.82 0.04 -35.39
C PRO A 325 23.63 1.57 -35.48
N GLU A 326 24.26 2.30 -34.57
CA GLU A 326 24.46 3.73 -34.72
C GLU A 326 25.32 3.88 -35.95
N LEU A 327 24.80 4.48 -37.03
CA LEU A 327 25.61 4.94 -38.15
C LEU A 327 26.44 6.08 -37.55
N ALA A 328 27.62 5.75 -37.04
CA ALA A 328 28.64 6.73 -36.71
C ALA A 328 28.80 7.63 -37.94
N GLY A 329 28.60 8.92 -37.73
CA GLY A 329 28.50 9.93 -38.77
C GLY A 329 29.60 9.86 -39.80
N GLY A 330 29.22 10.23 -40.98
CA GLY A 330 29.94 10.46 -42.20
C GLY A 330 31.45 10.31 -42.21
N ALA A 331 31.95 9.43 -43.08
CA ALA A 331 33.32 9.56 -43.52
C ALA A 331 33.49 10.97 -44.12
N PRO A 332 34.49 11.74 -43.74
CA PRO A 332 34.87 12.92 -44.52
C PRO A 332 35.37 12.46 -45.88
N ASP A 333 34.92 13.15 -46.92
CA ASP A 333 35.40 13.04 -48.29
C ASP A 333 36.91 13.19 -48.41
#